data_adb8a92daa15e37de2cca3f29686d595
#
_entry.id   adb8a92daa15e37de2cca3f29686d595
#
_cell.length_a   1.000
_cell.length_b   1.000
_cell.length_c   1.000
_cell.angle_alpha   90.00
_cell.angle_beta   90.00
_cell.angle_gamma   90.00
#
_symmetry.space_group_name_H-M   'P 1'
#
loop_
_entity.id
_entity.type
_entity.pdbx_description
1 polymer ?
#
loop_
_entity_poly.entity_id
_entity_poly.type
_entity_poly.pdbx_seq_one_letter_code
_entity_poly.pdbx_strand_id
1 'polypeptide(L)'
;MSEPSRGRWLLPAVAGGTFGAMLTALVLLVAAPQWLGPRMVREGLLADPQVLADAADALRDRQTAPLLASHRAALETPFASSWKGAEKPDVVLVEFFDYACGYCKASLPHVEQLLREDKGLRVVYREFPILGPDSVAAARVSLAASKAGRFKQYHDALYQAGRPGPQTIAAAARAANLPAAVSDSADIEAELKRNFQIASQLGASGTPTFVVGNRVLHGAVGYAELKKAIADARRKS
;
A
#
# COMPACT_ATOMS: atom_id res chain seq x y z
N MET A 1 0.07 80.18 -45.65
CA MET A 1 -0.72 78.90 -45.43
C MET A 1 0.11 77.95 -44.65
N SER A 2 -0.13 77.87 -43.34
CA SER A 2 0.62 77.07 -42.39
C SER A 2 -0.20 75.85 -41.98
N GLU A 3 0.31 74.67 -42.29
CA GLU A 3 -0.34 73.37 -41.87
C GLU A 3 -0.26 73.19 -40.36
N PRO A 4 -1.31 72.74 -39.73
CA PRO A 4 -1.28 72.42 -38.29
C PRO A 4 -0.65 71.03 -38.08
N SER A 5 0.35 70.94 -37.19
CA SER A 5 1.04 69.71 -36.77
C SER A 5 0.07 68.77 -35.99
N ARG A 6 -0.36 67.76 -36.63
CA ARG A 6 -1.28 66.68 -36.05
C ARG A 6 -0.56 65.62 -35.15
N GLY A 7 0.75 65.83 -34.83
CA GLY A 7 1.57 64.77 -34.26
C GLY A 7 1.76 64.77 -32.72
N ARG A 8 1.32 65.81 -31.98
CA ARG A 8 1.70 65.97 -30.57
C ARG A 8 0.73 65.44 -29.54
N TRP A 9 -0.48 65.03 -29.94
CA TRP A 9 -1.49 64.56 -29.01
C TRP A 9 -1.61 63.04 -28.86
N LEU A 10 -0.95 62.26 -29.71
CA LEU A 10 -1.01 60.80 -29.67
C LEU A 10 -0.08 60.16 -28.64
N LEU A 11 1.05 60.78 -28.33
CA LEU A 11 2.04 60.23 -27.37
C LEU A 11 1.54 60.15 -25.93
N PRO A 12 0.83 61.11 -25.32
CA PRO A 12 0.30 60.94 -23.95
C PRO A 12 -0.85 59.97 -23.86
N ALA A 13 -1.64 59.78 -24.93
CA ALA A 13 -2.74 58.83 -24.94
C ALA A 13 -2.24 57.36 -24.95
N VAL A 14 -1.16 57.09 -25.69
CA VAL A 14 -0.55 55.75 -25.73
C VAL A 14 0.17 55.42 -24.42
N ALA A 15 0.88 56.37 -23.83
CA ALA A 15 1.56 56.19 -22.55
C ALA A 15 0.58 55.97 -21.39
N GLY A 16 -0.56 56.67 -21.36
CA GLY A 16 -1.62 56.47 -20.36
C GLY A 16 -2.33 55.11 -20.49
N GLY A 17 -2.53 54.65 -21.74
CA GLY A 17 -3.15 53.35 -22.02
C GLY A 17 -2.26 52.17 -21.58
N THR A 18 -0.97 52.22 -21.82
CA THR A 18 -0.02 51.19 -21.43
C THR A 18 0.16 51.10 -19.90
N PHE A 19 0.21 52.24 -19.23
CA PHE A 19 0.32 52.28 -17.76
C PHE A 19 -0.95 51.77 -17.07
N GLY A 20 -2.13 52.14 -17.62
CA GLY A 20 -3.41 51.62 -17.16
C GLY A 20 -3.53 50.09 -17.35
N ALA A 21 -3.13 49.56 -18.50
CA ALA A 21 -3.13 48.15 -18.78
C ALA A 21 -2.17 47.36 -17.88
N MET A 22 -0.97 47.90 -17.61
CA MET A 22 -0.02 47.30 -16.68
C MET A 22 -0.53 47.29 -15.23
N LEU A 23 -1.16 48.35 -14.77
CA LEU A 23 -1.73 48.45 -13.42
C LEU A 23 -2.91 47.46 -13.27
N THR A 24 -3.75 47.38 -14.27
CA THR A 24 -4.87 46.39 -14.29
C THR A 24 -4.36 44.97 -14.30
N ALA A 25 -3.34 44.66 -15.11
CA ALA A 25 -2.71 43.34 -15.15
C ALA A 25 -2.05 42.99 -13.79
N LEU A 26 -1.37 43.96 -13.14
CA LEU A 26 -0.80 43.74 -11.81
C LEU A 26 -1.86 43.53 -10.74
N VAL A 27 -2.96 44.26 -10.75
CA VAL A 27 -4.09 44.08 -9.83
C VAL A 27 -4.74 42.75 -10.07
N LEU A 28 -4.96 42.32 -11.30
CA LEU A 28 -5.50 40.99 -11.63
C LEU A 28 -4.55 39.89 -11.19
N LEU A 29 -3.24 40.01 -11.40
CA LEU A 29 -2.24 39.02 -10.98
C LEU A 29 -2.16 38.88 -9.45
N VAL A 30 -2.35 39.96 -8.70
CA VAL A 30 -2.23 39.93 -7.23
C VAL A 30 -3.58 39.69 -6.55
N ALA A 31 -4.66 40.28 -7.02
CA ALA A 31 -5.97 40.22 -6.39
C ALA A 31 -6.81 39.01 -6.86
N ALA A 32 -6.73 38.62 -8.15
CA ALA A 32 -7.50 37.52 -8.67
C ALA A 32 -7.24 36.17 -7.97
N PRO A 33 -5.98 35.78 -7.65
CA PRO A 33 -5.73 34.56 -6.90
C PRO A 33 -6.36 34.53 -5.50
N GLN A 34 -6.47 35.68 -4.84
CA GLN A 34 -7.03 35.78 -3.49
C GLN A 34 -8.56 35.63 -3.49
N TRP A 35 -9.22 36.03 -4.57
CA TRP A 35 -10.69 35.99 -4.66
C TRP A 35 -11.21 34.76 -5.40
N LEU A 36 -10.52 34.35 -6.47
CA LEU A 36 -10.90 33.22 -7.29
C LEU A 36 -10.33 31.89 -6.77
N GLY A 37 -9.13 31.92 -6.17
CA GLY A 37 -8.43 30.74 -5.69
C GLY A 37 -9.27 29.88 -4.73
N PRO A 38 -9.85 30.42 -3.65
CA PRO A 38 -10.64 29.63 -2.72
C PRO A 38 -11.90 29.00 -3.34
N ARG A 39 -12.52 29.73 -4.29
CA ARG A 39 -13.70 29.21 -5.02
C ARG A 39 -13.33 28.11 -5.97
N MET A 40 -12.30 28.31 -6.78
CA MET A 40 -11.80 27.29 -7.72
C MET A 40 -11.33 26.02 -7.02
N VAL A 41 -10.61 26.16 -5.90
CA VAL A 41 -10.18 25.02 -5.09
C VAL A 41 -11.39 24.29 -4.51
N ARG A 42 -12.35 25.02 -3.95
CA ARG A 42 -13.57 24.43 -3.41
C ARG A 42 -14.39 23.70 -4.49
N GLU A 43 -14.62 24.35 -5.62
CA GLU A 43 -15.37 23.76 -6.75
C GLU A 43 -14.63 22.54 -7.31
N GLY A 44 -13.31 22.60 -7.47
CA GLY A 44 -12.49 21.47 -7.91
C GLY A 44 -12.55 20.28 -6.95
N LEU A 45 -12.45 20.53 -5.63
CA LEU A 45 -12.56 19.46 -4.62
C LEU A 45 -13.97 18.88 -4.51
N LEU A 46 -15.01 19.68 -4.76
CA LEU A 46 -16.39 19.18 -4.78
C LEU A 46 -16.73 18.44 -6.07
N ALA A 47 -16.09 18.82 -7.19
CA ALA A 47 -16.26 18.13 -8.47
C ALA A 47 -15.54 16.77 -8.49
N ASP A 48 -14.38 16.70 -7.85
CA ASP A 48 -13.60 15.45 -7.69
C ASP A 48 -13.07 15.32 -6.25
N PRO A 49 -13.88 14.80 -5.31
CA PRO A 49 -13.48 14.58 -3.93
C PRO A 49 -12.31 13.58 -3.78
N GLN A 50 -12.07 12.74 -4.80
CA GLN A 50 -10.99 11.74 -4.80
C GLN A 50 -9.61 12.39 -4.72
N VAL A 51 -9.45 13.61 -5.23
CA VAL A 51 -8.20 14.39 -5.13
C VAL A 51 -7.73 14.55 -3.68
N LEU A 52 -8.67 14.74 -2.74
CA LEU A 52 -8.33 14.87 -1.33
C LEU A 52 -7.84 13.53 -0.74
N ALA A 53 -8.49 12.44 -1.10
CA ALA A 53 -8.07 11.10 -0.69
C ALA A 53 -6.69 10.75 -1.26
N ASP A 54 -6.47 11.00 -2.55
CA ASP A 54 -5.18 10.76 -3.23
C ASP A 54 -4.06 11.62 -2.63
N ALA A 55 -4.34 12.88 -2.27
CA ALA A 55 -3.37 13.76 -1.61
C ALA A 55 -3.02 13.27 -0.20
N ALA A 56 -4.02 12.79 0.56
CA ALA A 56 -3.80 12.21 1.89
C ALA A 56 -2.97 10.92 1.81
N ASP A 57 -3.25 10.05 0.84
CA ASP A 57 -2.47 8.84 0.59
C ASP A 57 -1.04 9.17 0.18
N ALA A 58 -0.84 10.14 -0.73
CA ALA A 58 0.48 10.58 -1.14
C ALA A 58 1.30 11.16 0.02
N LEU A 59 0.66 11.88 0.94
CA LEU A 59 1.32 12.38 2.16
C LEU A 59 1.72 11.23 3.08
N ARG A 60 0.83 10.27 3.30
CA ARG A 60 1.07 9.07 4.10
C ARG A 60 2.21 8.23 3.52
N ASP A 61 2.20 8.00 2.20
CA ASP A 61 3.27 7.28 1.49
C ASP A 61 4.64 7.95 1.68
N ARG A 62 4.70 9.30 1.61
CA ARG A 62 5.94 10.05 1.86
C ARG A 62 6.44 9.92 3.30
N GLN A 63 5.53 9.90 4.27
CA GLN A 63 5.87 9.77 5.70
C GLN A 63 6.37 8.35 6.03
N THR A 64 5.81 7.32 5.40
CA THR A 64 6.17 5.91 5.64
C THR A 64 7.36 5.44 4.81
N ALA A 65 7.67 6.10 3.68
CA ALA A 65 8.72 5.67 2.76
C ALA A 65 10.11 5.46 3.41
N PRO A 66 10.63 6.35 4.31
CA PRO A 66 11.91 6.10 4.96
C PRO A 66 11.91 4.86 5.85
N LEU A 67 10.81 4.62 6.55
CA LEU A 67 10.63 3.45 7.40
C LEU A 67 10.56 2.16 6.57
N LEU A 68 9.79 2.18 5.48
CA LEU A 68 9.72 1.06 4.54
C LEU A 68 11.08 0.77 3.91
N ALA A 69 11.84 1.81 3.55
CA ALA A 69 13.20 1.63 3.01
C ALA A 69 14.13 0.94 4.00
N SER A 70 14.08 1.31 5.30
CA SER A 70 14.91 0.68 6.35
C SER A 70 14.53 -0.76 6.64
N HIS A 71 13.27 -1.15 6.41
CA HIS A 71 12.77 -2.50 6.64
C HIS A 71 12.62 -3.34 5.36
N ARG A 72 12.92 -2.78 4.19
CA ARG A 72 12.65 -3.42 2.88
C ARG A 72 13.20 -4.84 2.79
N ALA A 73 14.49 -5.03 3.09
CA ALA A 73 15.10 -6.37 3.06
C ALA A 73 14.39 -7.35 4.01
N ALA A 74 14.04 -6.89 5.23
CA ALA A 74 13.33 -7.71 6.19
C ALA A 74 11.90 -8.02 5.76
N LEU A 75 11.22 -7.09 5.08
CA LEU A 75 9.85 -7.26 4.58
C LEU A 75 9.79 -8.22 3.39
N GLU A 76 10.66 -8.03 2.40
CA GLU A 76 10.60 -8.71 1.11
C GLU A 76 11.34 -10.07 1.09
N THR A 77 12.19 -10.33 2.09
CA THR A 77 12.83 -11.66 2.24
C THR A 77 11.89 -12.58 3.01
N PRO A 78 11.36 -13.64 2.40
CA PRO A 78 10.45 -14.55 3.08
C PRO A 78 11.16 -15.35 4.19
N PHE A 79 10.42 -15.72 5.23
CA PHE A 79 10.86 -16.76 6.15
C PHE A 79 10.71 -18.12 5.47
N ALA A 80 11.83 -18.73 5.14
CA ALA A 80 11.89 -19.99 4.41
C ALA A 80 10.94 -20.02 3.17
N SER A 81 9.91 -20.86 3.17
CA SER A 81 8.97 -20.97 2.04
C SER A 81 7.67 -20.17 2.24
N SER A 82 7.62 -19.18 3.16
CA SER A 82 6.44 -18.32 3.39
C SER A 82 6.21 -17.34 2.24
N TRP A 83 6.08 -17.84 1.03
CA TRP A 83 5.81 -17.05 -0.16
C TRP A 83 5.12 -17.86 -1.27
N LYS A 84 4.47 -17.13 -2.21
CA LYS A 84 3.91 -17.67 -3.45
C LYS A 84 4.30 -16.77 -4.65
N GLY A 85 4.35 -17.34 -5.84
CA GLY A 85 4.57 -16.60 -7.10
C GLY A 85 5.98 -16.74 -7.66
N ALA A 86 6.60 -15.64 -8.09
CA ALA A 86 7.85 -15.63 -8.84
C ALA A 86 9.08 -15.98 -7.98
N GLU A 87 9.95 -16.87 -8.48
CA GLU A 87 11.26 -17.12 -7.87
C GLU A 87 12.23 -15.93 -8.04
N LYS A 88 12.10 -15.20 -9.14
CA LYS A 88 12.84 -13.96 -9.41
C LYS A 88 11.85 -12.84 -9.65
N PRO A 89 11.30 -12.22 -8.59
CA PRO A 89 10.27 -11.20 -8.73
C PRO A 89 10.87 -9.89 -9.21
N ASP A 90 10.08 -9.14 -9.98
CA ASP A 90 10.32 -7.72 -10.25
C ASP A 90 9.54 -6.81 -9.27
N VAL A 91 8.54 -7.38 -8.56
CA VAL A 91 7.80 -6.72 -7.50
C VAL A 91 7.41 -7.70 -6.41
N VAL A 92 7.47 -7.24 -5.16
CA VAL A 92 7.06 -8.02 -3.99
C VAL A 92 5.88 -7.35 -3.30
N LEU A 93 4.81 -8.11 -3.10
CA LEU A 93 3.70 -7.77 -2.23
C LEU A 93 3.88 -8.51 -0.90
N VAL A 94 3.91 -7.81 0.20
CA VAL A 94 3.96 -8.39 1.54
C VAL A 94 2.57 -8.35 2.15
N GLU A 95 2.11 -9.46 2.72
CA GLU A 95 0.84 -9.55 3.44
C GLU A 95 1.09 -9.92 4.90
N PHE A 96 0.74 -9.02 5.82
CA PHE A 96 0.60 -9.34 7.24
C PHE A 96 -0.80 -9.89 7.48
N PHE A 97 -0.90 -11.12 7.94
CA PHE A 97 -2.16 -11.84 8.01
C PHE A 97 -2.35 -12.65 9.29
N ASP A 98 -3.59 -13.01 9.56
CA ASP A 98 -4.00 -13.89 10.66
C ASP A 98 -5.00 -14.91 10.13
N TYR A 99 -4.80 -16.18 10.42
CA TYR A 99 -5.68 -17.26 9.97
C TYR A 99 -7.11 -17.18 10.52
N ALA A 100 -7.31 -16.55 11.68
CA ALA A 100 -8.65 -16.32 12.24
C ALA A 100 -9.36 -15.10 11.62
N CYS A 101 -8.65 -14.30 10.80
CA CYS A 101 -9.19 -13.08 10.22
C CYS A 101 -10.08 -13.37 9.00
N GLY A 102 -11.37 -13.03 9.10
CA GLY A 102 -12.31 -13.14 7.98
C GLY A 102 -11.95 -12.28 6.79
N TYR A 103 -11.37 -11.09 7.01
CA TYR A 103 -10.91 -10.20 5.95
C TYR A 103 -9.66 -10.73 5.21
N CYS A 104 -8.75 -11.42 5.91
CA CYS A 104 -7.65 -12.14 5.27
C CYS A 104 -8.19 -13.23 4.36
N LYS A 105 -9.14 -14.05 4.86
CA LYS A 105 -9.82 -15.07 4.05
C LYS A 105 -10.52 -14.48 2.83
N ALA A 106 -11.19 -13.34 2.98
CA ALA A 106 -11.85 -12.64 1.87
C ALA A 106 -10.86 -12.07 0.83
N SER A 107 -9.62 -11.78 1.22
CA SER A 107 -8.58 -11.29 0.32
C SER A 107 -7.91 -12.39 -0.51
N LEU A 108 -7.98 -13.65 -0.09
CA LEU A 108 -7.33 -14.77 -0.79
C LEU A 108 -7.66 -14.84 -2.29
N PRO A 109 -8.94 -14.76 -2.74
CA PRO A 109 -9.25 -14.83 -4.17
C PRO A 109 -8.58 -13.73 -4.97
N HIS A 110 -8.45 -12.52 -4.41
CA HIS A 110 -7.82 -11.37 -5.04
C HIS A 110 -6.31 -11.58 -5.20
N VAL A 111 -5.64 -12.04 -4.14
CA VAL A 111 -4.20 -12.34 -4.14
C VAL A 111 -3.90 -13.49 -5.11
N GLU A 112 -4.70 -14.56 -5.09
CA GLU A 112 -4.54 -15.69 -6.03
C GLU A 112 -4.78 -15.27 -7.49
N GLN A 113 -5.72 -14.35 -7.74
CA GLN A 113 -5.93 -13.79 -9.07
C GLN A 113 -4.71 -13.00 -9.54
N LEU A 114 -4.16 -12.13 -8.71
CA LEU A 114 -2.93 -11.38 -9.01
C LEU A 114 -1.77 -12.31 -9.35
N LEU A 115 -1.56 -13.37 -8.56
CA LEU A 115 -0.51 -14.37 -8.80
C LEU A 115 -0.70 -15.15 -10.10
N ARG A 116 -1.95 -15.38 -10.53
CA ARG A 116 -2.23 -16.03 -11.82
C ARG A 116 -1.93 -15.12 -13.01
N GLU A 117 -2.29 -13.84 -12.89
CA GLU A 117 -2.18 -12.86 -13.98
C GLU A 117 -0.75 -12.29 -14.11
N ASP A 118 -0.02 -12.20 -13.02
CA ASP A 118 1.27 -11.51 -12.93
C ASP A 118 2.40 -12.46 -12.58
N LYS A 119 3.18 -12.86 -13.60
CA LYS A 119 4.27 -13.83 -13.44
C LYS A 119 5.56 -13.25 -12.83
N GLY A 120 5.66 -11.92 -12.73
CA GLY A 120 6.75 -11.22 -12.05
C GLY A 120 6.46 -10.94 -10.56
N LEU A 121 5.24 -11.17 -10.12
CA LEU A 121 4.82 -10.93 -8.73
C LEU A 121 5.26 -12.05 -7.80
N ARG A 122 5.82 -11.68 -6.65
CA ARG A 122 5.94 -12.53 -5.46
C ARG A 122 5.07 -11.98 -4.34
N VAL A 123 4.34 -12.85 -3.65
CA VAL A 123 3.68 -12.51 -2.38
C VAL A 123 4.45 -13.15 -1.25
N VAL A 124 4.91 -12.33 -0.30
CA VAL A 124 5.55 -12.76 0.95
C VAL A 124 4.54 -12.68 2.07
N TYR A 125 4.36 -13.76 2.78
CA TYR A 125 3.40 -13.89 3.87
C TYR A 125 4.09 -13.70 5.22
N ARG A 126 3.55 -12.77 6.04
CA ARG A 126 4.03 -12.45 7.38
C ARG A 126 2.96 -12.77 8.42
N GLU A 127 3.22 -13.77 9.24
CA GLU A 127 2.33 -14.11 10.35
C GLU A 127 2.19 -12.93 11.31
N PHE A 128 0.95 -12.48 11.52
CA PHE A 128 0.61 -11.42 12.47
C PHE A 128 -0.61 -11.85 13.29
N PRO A 129 -0.45 -12.88 14.18
CA PRO A 129 -1.52 -13.51 14.91
C PRO A 129 -1.99 -12.64 16.08
N ILE A 130 -2.98 -11.77 15.83
CA ILE A 130 -3.52 -10.80 16.80
C ILE A 130 -4.92 -11.15 17.31
N LEU A 131 -5.53 -12.24 16.82
CA LEU A 131 -6.93 -12.57 17.09
C LEU A 131 -7.11 -13.70 18.12
N GLY A 132 -6.06 -14.01 18.87
CA GLY A 132 -6.15 -14.92 20.02
C GLY A 132 -5.18 -16.11 19.99
N PRO A 133 -5.25 -16.98 21.00
CA PRO A 133 -4.29 -18.07 21.18
C PRO A 133 -4.27 -19.08 20.01
N ASP A 134 -5.43 -19.36 19.41
CA ASP A 134 -5.51 -20.28 18.26
C ASP A 134 -4.85 -19.68 17.02
N SER A 135 -4.89 -18.35 16.84
CA SER A 135 -4.13 -17.66 15.78
C SER A 135 -2.64 -17.84 15.97
N VAL A 136 -2.15 -17.68 17.21
CA VAL A 136 -0.72 -17.88 17.54
C VAL A 136 -0.31 -19.34 17.30
N ALA A 137 -1.13 -20.31 17.73
CA ALA A 137 -0.87 -21.71 17.49
C ALA A 137 -0.81 -22.02 15.98
N ALA A 138 -1.76 -21.49 15.19
CA ALA A 138 -1.79 -21.67 13.74
C ALA A 138 -0.53 -21.07 13.08
N ALA A 139 -0.12 -19.87 13.49
CA ALA A 139 1.07 -19.17 12.97
C ALA A 139 2.37 -19.94 13.25
N ARG A 140 2.52 -20.53 14.45
CA ARG A 140 3.67 -21.38 14.78
C ARG A 140 3.78 -22.59 13.86
N VAL A 141 2.65 -23.28 13.64
CA VAL A 141 2.63 -24.43 12.73
C VAL A 141 2.86 -24.01 11.29
N SER A 142 2.36 -22.85 10.87
CA SER A 142 2.61 -22.26 9.56
C SER A 142 4.11 -21.97 9.31
N LEU A 143 4.79 -21.36 10.28
CA LEU A 143 6.22 -21.11 10.19
C LEU A 143 7.04 -22.41 10.20
N ALA A 144 6.62 -23.41 10.95
CA ALA A 144 7.25 -24.73 10.89
C ALA A 144 7.01 -25.42 9.54
N ALA A 145 5.82 -25.28 8.98
CA ALA A 145 5.52 -25.74 7.62
C ALA A 145 6.40 -25.01 6.59
N SER A 146 6.63 -23.71 6.81
CA SER A 146 7.53 -22.93 5.96
C SER A 146 8.96 -23.46 5.98
N LYS A 147 9.51 -23.78 7.14
CA LYS A 147 10.84 -24.42 7.29
C LYS A 147 10.91 -25.77 6.59
N ALA A 148 9.84 -26.53 6.57
CA ALA A 148 9.73 -27.82 5.87
C ALA A 148 9.48 -27.68 4.36
N GLY A 149 9.40 -26.47 3.79
CA GLY A 149 9.05 -26.24 2.39
C GLY A 149 7.58 -26.53 2.07
N ARG A 150 6.68 -26.50 3.09
CA ARG A 150 5.27 -26.89 3.00
C ARG A 150 4.31 -25.75 3.33
N PHE A 151 4.78 -24.49 3.32
CA PHE A 151 3.95 -23.34 3.65
C PHE A 151 2.65 -23.31 2.82
N LYS A 152 2.77 -23.37 1.50
CA LYS A 152 1.62 -23.28 0.61
C LYS A 152 0.55 -24.32 0.94
N GLN A 153 0.96 -25.58 1.13
CA GLN A 153 0.05 -26.69 1.42
C GLN A 153 -0.67 -26.48 2.76
N TYR A 154 0.07 -26.07 3.78
CA TYR A 154 -0.52 -25.79 5.10
C TYR A 154 -1.46 -24.58 5.06
N HIS A 155 -1.02 -23.49 4.46
CA HIS A 155 -1.77 -22.24 4.32
C HIS A 155 -3.12 -22.49 3.64
N ASP A 156 -3.11 -23.15 2.48
CA ASP A 156 -4.32 -23.44 1.72
C ASP A 156 -5.24 -24.39 2.48
N ALA A 157 -4.69 -25.44 3.10
CA ALA A 157 -5.45 -26.42 3.87
C ALA A 157 -6.12 -25.80 5.10
N LEU A 158 -5.42 -24.93 5.84
CA LEU A 158 -6.00 -24.31 7.03
C LEU A 158 -7.12 -23.34 6.70
N TYR A 159 -6.97 -22.51 5.64
CA TYR A 159 -8.06 -21.65 5.19
C TYR A 159 -9.29 -22.45 4.66
N GLN A 160 -9.07 -23.63 4.07
CA GLN A 160 -10.15 -24.54 3.67
C GLN A 160 -10.83 -25.19 4.89
N ALA A 161 -10.05 -25.58 5.90
CA ALA A 161 -10.56 -26.18 7.13
C ALA A 161 -11.39 -25.21 7.97
N GLY A 162 -11.22 -23.89 7.77
CA GLY A 162 -11.99 -22.85 8.44
C GLY A 162 -11.22 -22.15 9.55
N ARG A 163 -11.95 -21.74 10.61
CA ARG A 163 -11.32 -20.99 11.71
C ARG A 163 -10.28 -21.85 12.43
N PRO A 164 -9.10 -21.29 12.78
CA PRO A 164 -8.08 -22.04 13.51
C PRO A 164 -8.58 -22.50 14.87
N GLY A 165 -8.21 -23.73 15.20
CA GLY A 165 -8.44 -24.42 16.46
C GLY A 165 -7.66 -25.72 16.44
N PRO A 166 -7.57 -26.47 17.55
CA PRO A 166 -6.70 -27.64 17.65
C PRO A 166 -6.94 -28.69 16.54
N GLN A 167 -8.23 -28.94 16.19
CA GLN A 167 -8.59 -29.92 15.18
C GLN A 167 -8.27 -29.47 13.77
N THR A 168 -8.58 -28.20 13.42
CA THR A 168 -8.34 -27.64 12.07
C THR A 168 -6.85 -27.46 11.81
N ILE A 169 -6.08 -27.00 12.80
CA ILE A 169 -4.61 -26.90 12.74
C ILE A 169 -3.99 -28.28 12.51
N ALA A 170 -4.40 -29.30 13.30
CA ALA A 170 -3.90 -30.65 13.14
C ALA A 170 -4.28 -31.28 11.78
N ALA A 171 -5.50 -31.00 11.28
CA ALA A 171 -5.94 -31.47 9.97
C ALA A 171 -5.12 -30.83 8.84
N ALA A 172 -4.88 -29.51 8.90
CA ALA A 172 -4.05 -28.80 7.94
C ALA A 172 -2.58 -29.27 7.97
N ALA A 173 -2.03 -29.52 9.16
CA ALA A 173 -0.68 -30.08 9.32
C ALA A 173 -0.55 -31.46 8.64
N ARG A 174 -1.52 -32.34 8.84
CA ARG A 174 -1.57 -33.66 8.15
C ARG A 174 -1.68 -33.50 6.64
N ALA A 175 -2.56 -32.62 6.17
CA ALA A 175 -2.71 -32.35 4.72
C ALA A 175 -1.42 -31.81 4.09
N ALA A 176 -0.61 -31.08 4.85
CA ALA A 176 0.70 -30.59 4.43
C ALA A 176 1.83 -31.61 4.64
N ASN A 177 1.55 -32.82 5.09
CA ASN A 177 2.53 -33.86 5.43
C ASN A 177 3.58 -33.37 6.44
N LEU A 178 3.15 -32.61 7.46
CA LEU A 178 4.02 -32.18 8.53
C LEU A 178 4.15 -33.30 9.60
N PRO A 179 5.32 -33.40 10.28
CA PRO A 179 5.47 -34.29 11.39
C PRO A 179 4.48 -33.97 12.53
N ALA A 180 4.06 -34.99 13.29
CA ALA A 180 3.05 -34.84 14.36
C ALA A 180 3.49 -33.89 15.48
N ALA A 181 4.80 -33.75 15.72
CA ALA A 181 5.37 -32.79 16.66
C ALA A 181 6.02 -31.67 15.86
N VAL A 182 5.32 -30.55 15.76
CA VAL A 182 5.93 -29.28 15.37
C VAL A 182 6.52 -28.65 16.62
N SER A 183 7.85 -28.73 16.76
CA SER A 183 8.53 -28.14 17.91
C SER A 183 8.51 -26.63 17.82
N ASP A 184 8.13 -25.98 18.92
CA ASP A 184 8.43 -24.56 19.12
C ASP A 184 9.94 -24.39 19.01
N SER A 185 10.38 -23.57 18.08
CA SER A 185 11.79 -23.28 17.88
C SER A 185 12.06 -21.80 18.04
N ALA A 186 13.23 -21.47 18.60
CA ALA A 186 13.59 -20.08 18.91
C ALA A 186 13.53 -19.16 17.69
N ASP A 187 13.77 -19.67 16.48
CA ASP A 187 13.70 -18.92 15.24
C ASP A 187 12.24 -18.63 14.82
N ILE A 188 11.29 -19.51 15.12
CA ILE A 188 9.85 -19.27 14.91
C ILE A 188 9.37 -18.13 15.82
N GLU A 189 9.71 -18.18 17.10
CA GLU A 189 9.34 -17.11 18.04
C GLU A 189 10.03 -15.78 17.68
N ALA A 190 11.28 -15.82 17.24
CA ALA A 190 12.00 -14.65 16.76
C ALA A 190 11.34 -14.05 15.53
N GLU A 191 10.85 -14.88 14.59
CA GLU A 191 10.14 -14.42 13.41
C GLU A 191 8.79 -13.79 13.75
N LEU A 192 7.98 -14.43 14.61
CA LEU A 192 6.72 -13.85 15.09
C LEU A 192 6.96 -12.49 15.76
N LYS A 193 7.95 -12.40 16.64
CA LYS A 193 8.31 -11.15 17.30
C LYS A 193 8.73 -10.08 16.30
N ARG A 194 9.55 -10.44 15.31
CA ARG A 194 9.99 -9.53 14.23
C ARG A 194 8.82 -9.01 13.42
N ASN A 195 7.91 -9.90 13.00
CA ASN A 195 6.72 -9.54 12.26
C ASN A 195 5.85 -8.56 13.04
N PHE A 196 5.67 -8.80 14.33
CA PHE A 196 4.93 -7.93 15.23
C PHE A 196 5.56 -6.54 15.35
N GLN A 197 6.89 -6.48 15.51
CA GLN A 197 7.64 -5.23 15.60
C GLN A 197 7.53 -4.41 14.32
N ILE A 198 7.75 -5.04 13.15
CA ILE A 198 7.64 -4.35 11.86
C ILE A 198 6.21 -3.89 11.62
N ALA A 199 5.21 -4.75 11.81
CA ALA A 199 3.80 -4.39 11.64
C ALA A 199 3.41 -3.17 12.50
N SER A 200 3.81 -3.18 13.78
CA SER A 200 3.54 -2.06 14.71
C SER A 200 4.20 -0.76 14.27
N GLN A 201 5.46 -0.81 13.81
CA GLN A 201 6.17 0.37 13.30
C GLN A 201 5.54 0.93 12.03
N LEU A 202 4.97 0.06 11.19
CA LEU A 202 4.22 0.45 9.99
C LEU A 202 2.79 0.94 10.28
N GLY A 203 2.40 0.98 11.55
CA GLY A 203 1.05 1.39 11.96
C GLY A 203 -0.03 0.36 11.64
N ALA A 204 0.34 -0.90 11.42
CA ALA A 204 -0.63 -1.97 11.21
C ALA A 204 -1.37 -2.26 12.52
N SER A 205 -2.64 -1.87 12.57
CA SER A 205 -3.55 -2.09 13.70
C SER A 205 -4.48 -3.29 13.51
N GLY A 206 -4.38 -3.98 12.36
CA GLY A 206 -5.25 -5.10 12.00
C GLY A 206 -4.72 -5.87 10.80
N THR A 207 -5.45 -6.92 10.44
CA THR A 207 -5.17 -7.79 9.30
C THR A 207 -6.35 -7.82 8.33
N PRO A 208 -6.10 -7.98 7.02
CA PRO A 208 -4.78 -7.97 6.41
C PRO A 208 -4.17 -6.56 6.40
N THR A 209 -2.85 -6.46 6.40
CA THR A 209 -2.12 -5.25 6.03
C THR A 209 -1.15 -5.61 4.93
N PHE A 210 -1.22 -4.89 3.81
CA PHE A 210 -0.36 -5.13 2.66
C PHE A 210 0.73 -4.07 2.56
N VAL A 211 1.92 -4.48 2.10
CA VAL A 211 3.02 -3.56 1.78
C VAL A 211 3.51 -3.87 0.37
N VAL A 212 3.63 -2.83 -0.46
CA VAL A 212 4.20 -2.93 -1.79
C VAL A 212 4.90 -1.63 -2.16
N GLY A 213 6.16 -1.70 -2.58
CA GLY A 213 6.96 -0.50 -2.83
C GLY A 213 7.04 0.40 -1.59
N ASN A 214 6.57 1.64 -1.72
CA ASN A 214 6.55 2.62 -0.63
C ASN A 214 5.14 2.84 -0.03
N ARG A 215 4.22 1.87 -0.23
CA ARG A 215 2.83 1.97 0.24
C ARG A 215 2.51 0.92 1.28
N VAL A 216 1.76 1.34 2.30
CA VAL A 216 1.09 0.45 3.26
C VAL A 216 -0.41 0.57 3.02
N LEU A 217 -1.07 -0.56 2.78
CA LEU A 217 -2.50 -0.65 2.53
C LEU A 217 -3.15 -1.44 3.68
N HIS A 218 -4.07 -0.81 4.38
CA HIS A 218 -4.72 -1.40 5.55
C HIS A 218 -6.07 -2.02 5.18
N GLY A 219 -6.30 -3.25 5.65
CA GLY A 219 -7.56 -3.97 5.44
C GLY A 219 -7.68 -4.66 4.08
N ALA A 220 -8.85 -5.21 3.81
CA ALA A 220 -9.17 -5.92 2.57
C ALA A 220 -9.49 -4.92 1.44
N VAL A 221 -8.47 -4.27 0.89
CA VAL A 221 -8.61 -3.20 -0.12
C VAL A 221 -9.10 -3.68 -1.50
N GLY A 222 -9.16 -5.00 -1.72
CA GLY A 222 -9.66 -5.58 -2.95
C GLY A 222 -8.65 -5.63 -4.11
N TYR A 223 -9.04 -6.37 -5.16
CA TYR A 223 -8.17 -6.66 -6.30
C TYR A 223 -7.68 -5.41 -7.05
N ALA A 224 -8.58 -4.47 -7.34
CA ALA A 224 -8.25 -3.30 -8.16
C ALA A 224 -7.19 -2.41 -7.50
N GLU A 225 -7.31 -2.17 -6.18
CA GLU A 225 -6.35 -1.36 -5.43
C GLU A 225 -5.00 -2.05 -5.28
N LEU A 226 -4.98 -3.36 -5.00
CA LEU A 226 -3.73 -4.14 -4.98
C LEU A 226 -3.03 -4.11 -6.34
N LYS A 227 -3.77 -4.30 -7.44
CA LYS A 227 -3.23 -4.25 -8.81
C LYS A 227 -2.64 -2.89 -9.14
N LYS A 228 -3.33 -1.80 -8.76
CA LYS A 228 -2.85 -0.42 -8.93
C LYS A 228 -1.56 -0.21 -8.13
N ALA A 229 -1.53 -0.60 -6.86
CA ALA A 229 -0.35 -0.43 -6.00
C ALA A 229 0.87 -1.20 -6.52
N ILE A 230 0.68 -2.43 -7.02
CA ILE A 230 1.74 -3.23 -7.65
C ILE A 230 2.29 -2.54 -8.91
N ALA A 231 1.41 -2.04 -9.79
CA ALA A 231 1.81 -1.32 -11.00
C ALA A 231 2.56 -0.02 -10.66
N ASP A 232 2.14 0.70 -9.62
CA ASP A 232 2.79 1.92 -9.14
C ASP A 232 4.19 1.63 -8.57
N ALA A 233 4.34 0.53 -7.84
CA ALA A 233 5.63 0.12 -7.30
C ALA A 233 6.65 -0.19 -8.42
N ARG A 234 6.22 -0.89 -9.48
CA ARG A 234 7.07 -1.17 -10.66
C ARG A 234 7.55 0.08 -11.37
N ARG A 235 6.72 1.12 -11.47
CA ARG A 235 7.12 2.38 -12.14
C ARG A 235 8.16 3.18 -11.35
N LYS A 236 8.32 2.90 -10.05
CA LYS A 236 9.22 3.63 -9.15
C LYS A 236 10.48 2.84 -8.78
N SER A 237 10.58 1.57 -9.24
CA SER A 237 11.78 0.72 -9.14
C SER A 237 12.71 1.02 -10.29
#